data_f8d0084153d0d4c867e85a058ac6d2ea
#
_entry.id   f8d0084153d0d4c867e85a058ac6d2ea
#
_cell.length_a   1.000
_cell.length_b   1.000
_cell.length_c   1.000
_cell.angle_alpha   90.00
_cell.angle_beta   90.00
_cell.angle_gamma   90.00
#
_symmetry.space_group_name_H-M   'P 1'
#
loop_
_entity.id
_entity.type
_entity.pdbx_description
1 polymer ?
#
loop_
_entity_poly.entity_id
_entity_poly.type
_entity_poly.pdbx_seq_one_letter_code
_entity_poly.pdbx_strand_id
1 'polypeptide(L)'
;IRDRYILLLPFACTNSQATNENYTNSQTIQLTKRNTMKHIDDDIREIINRLVKSGFYDKNRLFTIFHEEMYAPNELDPNQLRQVIDELVQQHQRDKATWEHVTDNDKLTSAFKELNELGIIALENAGYTQSDGYDDVLSIVKRSSNPSKYLGYCFYHSQDMDRGIQGLGLYLGFGSIDPQKEETVGIEVGQKIVETLHKHGLKTQWNGTFNQRIQIVDFTWQRR
;
A
#
# COMPACT_ATOMS: atom_id res chain seq x y z
N ILE A 1 -10.04 9.28 3.08
CA ILE A 1 -9.21 9.23 1.85
C ILE A 1 -8.40 7.93 1.80
N ARG A 2 -8.03 7.32 2.94
CA ARG A 2 -7.24 6.09 3.02
C ARG A 2 -7.96 4.82 2.53
N ASP A 3 -9.27 4.82 2.43
CA ASP A 3 -10.07 3.60 2.28
C ASP A 3 -10.46 3.23 0.84
N ARG A 4 -10.08 4.02 -0.17
CA ARG A 4 -10.56 3.84 -1.56
C ARG A 4 -9.78 2.85 -2.43
N TYR A 5 -8.62 2.34 -2.01
CA TYR A 5 -7.65 1.75 -2.94
C TYR A 5 -7.35 0.26 -2.75
N ILE A 6 -8.07 -0.42 -1.84
CA ILE A 6 -7.82 -1.85 -1.61
C ILE A 6 -8.44 -2.74 -2.70
N LEU A 7 -9.36 -2.21 -3.51
CA LEU A 7 -10.16 -2.95 -4.49
C LEU A 7 -9.43 -3.35 -5.80
N LEU A 8 -8.15 -3.01 -5.98
CA LEU A 8 -7.44 -3.20 -7.26
C LEU A 8 -6.28 -4.21 -7.20
N LEU A 9 -6.36 -5.25 -6.36
CA LEU A 9 -5.46 -6.38 -6.52
C LEU A 9 -5.87 -7.16 -7.77
N PRO A 10 -4.96 -7.46 -8.72
CA PRO A 10 -5.31 -8.17 -9.94
C PRO A 10 -5.75 -9.59 -9.61
N PHE A 11 -7.03 -9.89 -9.80
CA PHE A 11 -7.49 -11.27 -9.95
C PHE A 11 -6.83 -11.84 -11.20
N ALA A 12 -6.08 -12.90 -11.07
CA ALA A 12 -5.64 -13.71 -12.21
C ALA A 12 -6.88 -14.27 -12.90
N CYS A 13 -7.29 -13.69 -14.03
CA CYS A 13 -8.29 -14.26 -14.92
C CYS A 13 -7.72 -15.53 -15.55
N THR A 14 -8.11 -16.69 -15.08
CA THR A 14 -7.96 -17.93 -15.85
C THR A 14 -9.07 -17.98 -16.89
N ASN A 15 -8.70 -17.76 -18.16
CA ASN A 15 -9.55 -18.03 -19.31
C ASN A 15 -9.85 -19.53 -19.40
N SER A 16 -11.12 -19.92 -19.25
CA SER A 16 -11.62 -21.18 -19.77
C SER A 16 -12.66 -20.91 -20.85
N GLN A 17 -12.28 -21.20 -22.08
CA GLN A 17 -13.20 -21.24 -23.22
C GLN A 17 -14.19 -22.37 -23.02
N ALA A 18 -15.48 -22.07 -23.07
CA ALA A 18 -16.54 -23.05 -23.17
C ALA A 18 -17.20 -22.93 -24.56
N THR A 19 -17.14 -23.99 -25.31
CA THR A 19 -17.80 -24.23 -26.59
C THR A 19 -19.30 -24.44 -26.38
N ASN A 20 -20.12 -23.86 -27.26
CA ASN A 20 -21.55 -24.08 -27.39
C ASN A 20 -21.87 -25.51 -27.82
N GLU A 21 -22.86 -26.14 -27.17
CA GLU A 21 -23.81 -27.02 -27.86
C GLU A 21 -25.18 -27.03 -27.16
N ASN A 22 -26.24 -26.91 -28.00
CA ASN A 22 -27.65 -26.90 -27.67
C ASN A 22 -28.17 -28.28 -27.19
N TYR A 23 -29.17 -28.36 -26.31
CA TYR A 23 -30.52 -28.85 -26.58
C TYR A 23 -31.37 -28.92 -25.29
N THR A 24 -32.61 -28.48 -25.46
CA THR A 24 -33.81 -28.51 -24.61
C THR A 24 -33.95 -29.72 -23.71
N ASN A 25 -34.28 -29.52 -22.43
CA ASN A 25 -35.36 -30.22 -21.76
C ASN A 25 -35.84 -29.47 -20.49
N SER A 26 -37.15 -29.20 -20.46
CA SER A 26 -37.85 -28.57 -19.35
C SER A 26 -37.99 -29.56 -18.19
N GLN A 27 -37.19 -29.44 -17.17
CA GLN A 27 -37.48 -29.84 -15.82
C GLN A 27 -36.86 -28.83 -14.86
N THR A 28 -37.73 -28.23 -14.07
CA THR A 28 -37.38 -27.29 -13.00
C THR A 28 -36.51 -27.99 -11.96
N ILE A 29 -35.21 -28.04 -12.20
CA ILE A 29 -34.25 -28.34 -11.16
C ILE A 29 -34.03 -27.02 -10.45
N GLN A 30 -34.68 -26.82 -9.32
CA GLN A 30 -34.22 -25.86 -8.30
C GLN A 30 -32.82 -26.29 -7.90
N LEU A 31 -31.81 -25.75 -8.60
CA LEU A 31 -30.44 -25.73 -8.13
C LEU A 31 -30.42 -24.83 -6.90
N THR A 32 -30.66 -25.41 -5.73
CA THR A 32 -30.13 -24.86 -4.50
C THR A 32 -28.62 -24.84 -4.67
N LYS A 33 -28.08 -23.70 -5.20
CA LYS A 33 -26.68 -23.37 -5.01
C LYS A 33 -26.47 -23.38 -3.50
N ARG A 34 -25.95 -24.48 -2.96
CA ARG A 34 -25.34 -24.46 -1.64
C ARG A 34 -24.24 -23.41 -1.77
N ASN A 35 -24.48 -22.26 -1.17
CA ASN A 35 -23.50 -21.20 -1.03
C ASN A 35 -22.47 -21.75 -0.04
N THR A 36 -21.58 -22.64 -0.51
CA THR A 36 -20.47 -23.13 0.31
C THR A 36 -19.51 -21.97 0.39
N MET A 37 -19.41 -21.36 1.59
CA MET A 37 -18.43 -20.31 1.87
C MET A 37 -17.05 -20.79 1.43
N LYS A 38 -16.30 -19.90 0.77
CA LYS A 38 -14.93 -20.18 0.35
C LYS A 38 -14.06 -20.31 1.59
N HIS A 39 -13.29 -21.38 1.63
CA HIS A 39 -12.26 -21.56 2.65
C HIS A 39 -11.14 -20.53 2.45
N ILE A 40 -10.54 -20.07 3.55
CA ILE A 40 -9.37 -19.22 3.49
C ILE A 40 -8.16 -20.09 3.14
N ASP A 41 -7.80 -20.05 1.85
CA ASP A 41 -6.63 -20.74 1.32
C ASP A 41 -5.33 -19.98 1.63
N ASP A 42 -4.19 -20.54 1.22
CA ASP A 42 -2.88 -19.95 1.48
C ASP A 42 -2.70 -18.59 0.78
N ASP A 43 -3.30 -18.39 -0.39
CA ASP A 43 -3.22 -17.12 -1.11
C ASP A 43 -3.94 -15.99 -0.36
N ILE A 44 -5.16 -16.26 0.13
CA ILE A 44 -5.91 -15.31 0.95
C ILE A 44 -5.15 -15.02 2.26
N ARG A 45 -4.63 -16.09 2.90
CA ARG A 45 -3.84 -15.95 4.13
C ARG A 45 -2.58 -15.10 3.91
N GLU A 46 -1.91 -15.24 2.78
CA GLU A 46 -0.75 -14.41 2.44
C GLU A 46 -1.12 -12.93 2.26
N ILE A 47 -2.25 -12.64 1.60
CA ILE A 47 -2.74 -11.27 1.46
C ILE A 47 -3.06 -10.66 2.83
N ILE A 48 -3.76 -11.41 3.71
CA ILE A 48 -4.03 -10.97 5.10
C ILE A 48 -2.71 -10.68 5.83
N ASN A 49 -1.73 -11.58 5.72
CA ASN A 49 -0.42 -11.44 6.39
C ASN A 49 0.33 -10.20 5.91
N ARG A 50 0.31 -9.88 4.62
CA ARG A 50 0.91 -8.64 4.08
C ARG A 50 0.25 -7.40 4.66
N LEU A 51 -1.08 -7.37 4.74
CA LEU A 51 -1.80 -6.23 5.33
C LEU A 51 -1.55 -6.12 6.84
N VAL A 52 -1.43 -7.23 7.57
CA VAL A 52 -1.01 -7.23 8.98
C VAL A 52 0.41 -6.66 9.11
N LYS A 53 1.36 -7.14 8.31
CA LYS A 53 2.76 -6.66 8.31
C LYS A 53 2.90 -5.21 7.90
N SER A 54 1.97 -4.70 7.10
CA SER A 54 1.99 -3.29 6.71
C SER A 54 1.93 -2.34 7.90
N GLY A 55 1.26 -2.74 8.99
CA GLY A 55 1.10 -1.95 10.22
C GLY A 55 0.10 -0.79 10.11
N PHE A 56 -0.69 -0.72 9.02
CA PHE A 56 -1.67 0.35 8.81
C PHE A 56 -3.09 0.00 9.25
N TYR A 57 -3.39 -1.27 9.49
CA TYR A 57 -4.75 -1.77 9.71
C TYR A 57 -4.87 -2.50 11.04
N ASP A 58 -5.90 -2.16 11.82
CA ASP A 58 -6.29 -2.96 12.98
C ASP A 58 -7.12 -4.18 12.58
N LYS A 59 -7.43 -5.06 13.54
CA LYS A 59 -8.18 -6.31 13.31
C LYS A 59 -9.56 -6.06 12.70
N ASN A 60 -10.26 -5.03 13.17
CA ASN A 60 -11.61 -4.73 12.69
C ASN A 60 -11.56 -4.23 11.26
N ARG A 61 -10.60 -3.37 10.95
CA ARG A 61 -10.41 -2.88 9.58
C ARG A 61 -9.99 -4.00 8.63
N LEU A 62 -9.09 -4.89 9.04
CA LEU A 62 -8.74 -6.10 8.26
C LEU A 62 -9.98 -6.95 7.99
N PHE A 63 -10.81 -7.19 9.01
CA PHE A 63 -12.03 -7.96 8.82
C PHE A 63 -12.97 -7.29 7.80
N THR A 64 -13.22 -6.00 7.92
CA THR A 64 -14.06 -5.24 6.97
C THR A 64 -13.52 -5.32 5.54
N ILE A 65 -12.21 -5.15 5.35
CA ILE A 65 -11.56 -5.25 4.04
C ILE A 65 -11.89 -6.59 3.37
N PHE A 66 -11.72 -7.71 4.07
CA PHE A 66 -11.91 -9.03 3.48
C PHE A 66 -13.38 -9.44 3.41
N HIS A 67 -14.20 -9.09 4.40
CA HIS A 67 -15.59 -9.54 4.48
C HIS A 67 -16.57 -8.69 3.68
N GLU A 68 -16.26 -7.41 3.46
CA GLU A 68 -17.20 -6.44 2.90
C GLU A 68 -16.71 -5.75 1.63
N GLU A 69 -15.37 -5.64 1.43
CA GLU A 69 -14.82 -4.84 0.34
C GLU A 69 -14.15 -5.69 -0.75
N MET A 70 -13.41 -6.74 -0.38
CA MET A 70 -12.68 -7.59 -1.33
C MET A 70 -13.48 -8.80 -1.81
N TYR A 71 -14.35 -9.33 -0.96
CA TYR A 71 -15.16 -10.50 -1.24
C TYR A 71 -16.65 -10.18 -1.11
N ALA A 72 -17.49 -10.91 -1.88
CA ALA A 72 -18.93 -10.73 -1.78
C ALA A 72 -19.45 -11.18 -0.40
N PRO A 73 -20.56 -10.62 0.10
CA PRO A 73 -21.13 -11.02 1.38
C PRO A 73 -21.36 -12.54 1.46
N ASN A 74 -20.87 -13.17 2.54
CA ASN A 74 -20.89 -14.61 2.78
C ASN A 74 -20.04 -15.46 1.79
N GLU A 75 -19.14 -14.87 1.05
CA GLU A 75 -18.18 -15.61 0.24
C GLU A 75 -17.11 -16.28 1.10
N LEU A 76 -16.57 -15.57 2.11
CA LEU A 76 -15.66 -16.12 3.12
C LEU A 76 -16.40 -16.47 4.42
N ASP A 77 -15.96 -17.56 5.09
CA ASP A 77 -16.43 -17.87 6.44
C ASP A 77 -15.95 -16.81 7.44
N PRO A 78 -16.85 -16.02 8.06
CA PRO A 78 -16.47 -14.95 8.95
C PRO A 78 -15.77 -15.43 10.23
N ASN A 79 -16.04 -16.64 10.70
CA ASN A 79 -15.39 -17.18 11.89
C ASN A 79 -13.95 -17.58 11.57
N GLN A 80 -13.75 -18.26 10.43
CA GLN A 80 -12.42 -18.61 9.95
C GLN A 80 -11.59 -17.37 9.64
N LEU A 81 -12.19 -16.34 9.01
CA LEU A 81 -11.52 -15.08 8.73
C LEU A 81 -11.03 -14.40 10.02
N ARG A 82 -11.89 -14.32 11.05
CA ARG A 82 -11.50 -13.77 12.36
C ARG A 82 -10.36 -14.55 12.98
N GLN A 83 -10.42 -15.88 12.96
CA GLN A 83 -9.38 -16.74 13.50
C GLN A 83 -8.05 -16.49 12.80
N VAL A 84 -8.02 -16.47 11.46
CA VAL A 84 -6.79 -16.24 10.69
C VAL A 84 -6.20 -14.85 10.96
N ILE A 85 -7.04 -13.81 11.01
CA ILE A 85 -6.60 -12.45 11.36
C ILE A 85 -6.00 -12.44 12.78
N ASP A 86 -6.66 -13.08 13.77
CA ASP A 86 -6.18 -13.11 15.14
C ASP A 86 -4.83 -13.83 15.27
N GLU A 87 -4.66 -14.96 14.60
CA GLU A 87 -3.39 -15.70 14.56
C GLU A 87 -2.25 -14.86 13.99
N LEU A 88 -2.48 -14.22 12.83
CA LEU A 88 -1.47 -13.42 12.14
C LEU A 88 -1.11 -12.15 12.92
N VAL A 89 -2.11 -11.48 13.51
CA VAL A 89 -1.84 -10.31 14.37
C VAL A 89 -1.09 -10.70 15.63
N GLN A 90 -1.42 -11.81 16.27
CA GLN A 90 -0.66 -12.31 17.42
C GLN A 90 0.78 -12.66 17.05
N GLN A 91 1.01 -13.28 15.88
CA GLN A 91 2.35 -13.53 15.40
C GLN A 91 3.11 -12.22 15.19
N HIS A 92 2.50 -11.25 14.51
CA HIS A 92 3.11 -9.95 14.30
C HIS A 92 3.43 -9.20 15.61
N GLN A 93 2.59 -9.34 16.65
CA GLN A 93 2.90 -8.78 17.98
C GLN A 93 4.11 -9.45 18.63
N ARG A 94 4.29 -10.78 18.48
CA ARG A 94 5.49 -11.47 18.93
C ARG A 94 6.72 -10.98 18.19
N ASP A 95 6.63 -10.81 16.88
CA ASP A 95 7.73 -10.30 16.05
C ASP A 95 8.13 -8.87 16.47
N LYS A 96 7.14 -7.99 16.72
CA LYS A 96 7.39 -6.63 17.24
C LYS A 96 8.20 -6.58 18.54
N ALA A 97 8.03 -7.56 19.42
CA ALA A 97 8.75 -7.62 20.68
C ALA A 97 10.28 -7.86 20.51
N THR A 98 10.69 -8.34 19.32
CA THR A 98 12.10 -8.61 19.00
C THR A 98 12.77 -7.48 18.21
N TRP A 99 12.02 -6.45 17.79
CA TRP A 99 12.53 -5.38 16.95
C TRP A 99 13.38 -4.40 17.75
N GLU A 100 14.34 -3.79 17.05
CA GLU A 100 15.13 -2.68 17.57
C GLU A 100 14.23 -1.55 18.09
N HIS A 101 14.73 -0.79 19.06
CA HIS A 101 13.97 0.34 19.64
C HIS A 101 13.55 1.36 18.59
N VAL A 102 14.42 1.63 17.61
CA VAL A 102 14.14 2.51 16.46
C VAL A 102 14.26 1.70 15.18
N THR A 103 13.16 1.47 14.49
CA THR A 103 13.11 0.74 13.22
C THR A 103 13.34 1.65 12.02
N ASP A 104 13.56 1.07 10.83
CA ASP A 104 13.66 1.87 9.61
C ASP A 104 12.34 2.58 9.26
N ASN A 105 11.18 2.01 9.64
CA ASN A 105 9.90 2.71 9.52
C ASN A 105 9.81 3.93 10.45
N ASP A 106 10.36 3.85 11.67
CA ASP A 106 10.40 5.00 12.60
C ASP A 106 11.30 6.13 12.04
N LYS A 107 12.45 5.76 11.46
CA LYS A 107 13.36 6.71 10.78
C LYS A 107 12.65 7.36 9.57
N LEU A 108 11.95 6.56 8.75
CA LEU A 108 11.21 7.05 7.58
C LEU A 108 10.10 8.01 7.98
N THR A 109 9.29 7.65 8.97
CA THR A 109 8.22 8.52 9.50
C THR A 109 8.80 9.84 10.02
N SER A 110 9.95 9.80 10.69
CA SER A 110 10.63 11.00 11.18
C SER A 110 11.16 11.87 10.04
N ALA A 111 11.75 11.26 9.01
CA ALA A 111 12.19 11.95 7.81
C ALA A 111 11.02 12.60 7.05
N PHE A 112 9.91 11.89 6.89
CA PHE A 112 8.72 12.41 6.22
C PHE A 112 8.07 13.56 7.00
N LYS A 113 8.11 13.50 8.34
CA LYS A 113 7.69 14.64 9.17
C LYS A 113 8.54 15.88 8.88
N GLU A 114 9.88 15.75 8.87
CA GLU A 114 10.79 16.86 8.57
C GLU A 114 10.57 17.41 7.13
N LEU A 115 10.38 16.53 6.14
CA LEU A 115 10.07 16.96 4.76
C LEU A 115 8.79 17.78 4.69
N ASN A 116 7.74 17.39 5.41
CA ASN A 116 6.51 18.18 5.50
C ASN A 116 6.73 19.57 6.13
N GLU A 117 7.60 19.68 7.14
CA GLU A 117 7.99 20.95 7.74
C GLU A 117 8.77 21.85 6.76
N LEU A 118 9.52 21.24 5.85
CA LEU A 118 10.27 21.93 4.78
C LEU A 118 9.41 22.29 3.55
N GLY A 119 8.11 22.03 3.57
CA GLY A 119 7.22 22.32 2.45
C GLY A 119 7.22 21.27 1.34
N ILE A 120 7.73 20.07 1.60
CA ILE A 120 7.64 18.92 0.70
C ILE A 120 6.54 18.00 1.23
N ILE A 121 5.43 17.84 0.49
CA ILE A 121 4.33 16.94 0.89
C ILE A 121 4.84 15.51 0.89
N ALA A 122 5.10 14.94 2.07
CA ALA A 122 5.59 13.58 2.23
C ALA A 122 4.46 12.67 2.75
N LEU A 123 4.10 11.63 1.96
CA LEU A 123 2.98 10.74 2.24
C LEU A 123 3.43 9.28 2.31
N GLU A 124 3.01 8.61 3.37
CA GLU A 124 3.16 7.18 3.52
C GLU A 124 1.94 6.45 2.94
N ASN A 125 2.18 5.39 2.17
CA ASN A 125 1.13 4.54 1.58
C ASN A 125 0.05 5.36 0.85
N ALA A 126 0.48 6.23 -0.07
CA ALA A 126 -0.38 7.12 -0.83
C ALA A 126 -0.93 6.40 -2.07
N GLY A 127 -2.23 6.09 -2.05
CA GLY A 127 -2.89 5.37 -3.12
C GLY A 127 -2.35 3.96 -3.36
N TYR A 128 -2.83 3.32 -4.43
CA TYR A 128 -2.38 1.99 -4.84
C TYR A 128 -1.24 2.05 -5.87
N THR A 129 -1.32 3.00 -6.80
CA THR A 129 -0.34 3.23 -7.87
C THR A 129 0.33 4.60 -7.73
N GLN A 130 1.35 4.84 -8.55
CA GLN A 130 2.00 6.16 -8.60
C GLN A 130 1.03 7.29 -8.99
N SER A 131 0.08 7.03 -9.89
CA SER A 131 -0.94 8.01 -10.28
C SER A 131 -1.86 8.36 -9.10
N ASP A 132 -2.32 7.33 -8.37
CA ASP A 132 -3.19 7.54 -7.21
C ASP A 132 -2.48 8.33 -6.11
N GLY A 133 -1.19 8.03 -5.88
CA GLY A 133 -0.38 8.76 -4.91
C GLY A 133 -0.20 10.23 -5.28
N TYR A 134 -0.06 10.51 -6.57
CA TYR A 134 -0.02 11.90 -7.06
C TYR A 134 -1.37 12.62 -6.90
N ASP A 135 -2.49 11.93 -7.12
CA ASP A 135 -3.82 12.47 -6.87
C ASP A 135 -4.05 12.80 -5.39
N ASP A 136 -3.51 11.99 -4.47
CA ASP A 136 -3.51 12.29 -3.03
C ASP A 136 -2.72 13.58 -2.72
N VAL A 137 -1.55 13.76 -3.32
CA VAL A 137 -0.75 15.01 -3.22
C VAL A 137 -1.56 16.21 -3.71
N LEU A 138 -2.14 16.12 -4.94
CA LEU A 138 -2.95 17.20 -5.51
C LEU A 138 -4.17 17.54 -4.63
N SER A 139 -4.76 16.54 -3.99
CA SER A 139 -5.87 16.72 -3.06
C SER A 139 -5.48 17.53 -1.83
N ILE A 140 -4.24 17.39 -1.33
CA ILE A 140 -3.70 18.20 -0.23
C ILE A 140 -3.49 19.64 -0.68
N VAL A 141 -2.86 19.82 -1.84
CA VAL A 141 -2.61 21.16 -2.41
C VAL A 141 -3.91 21.93 -2.61
N LYS A 142 -4.92 21.29 -3.24
CA LYS A 142 -6.25 21.89 -3.51
C LYS A 142 -7.00 22.31 -2.23
N ARG A 143 -6.82 21.58 -1.12
CA ARG A 143 -7.49 21.90 0.15
C ARG A 143 -6.72 22.87 1.03
N SER A 144 -5.48 23.22 0.65
CA SER A 144 -4.65 24.14 1.42
C SER A 144 -5.10 25.59 1.24
N SER A 145 -5.17 26.33 2.33
CA SER A 145 -5.37 27.80 2.30
C SER A 145 -4.15 28.57 1.77
N ASN A 146 -2.97 27.92 1.75
CA ASN A 146 -1.72 28.47 1.21
C ASN A 146 -1.00 27.41 0.37
N PRO A 147 -1.44 27.15 -0.90
CA PRO A 147 -0.81 26.17 -1.77
C PRO A 147 0.65 26.51 -2.13
N SER A 148 1.00 27.79 -2.18
CA SER A 148 2.36 28.25 -2.58
C SER A 148 3.45 27.90 -1.56
N LYS A 149 3.09 27.44 -0.36
CA LYS A 149 4.07 26.96 0.61
C LYS A 149 4.69 25.62 0.21
N TYR A 150 4.06 24.88 -0.70
CA TYR A 150 4.55 23.58 -1.11
C TYR A 150 5.49 23.68 -2.32
N LEU A 151 6.71 23.19 -2.13
CA LEU A 151 7.76 23.16 -3.16
C LEU A 151 7.64 21.90 -4.03
N GLY A 152 7.34 20.77 -3.40
CA GLY A 152 7.32 19.48 -4.05
C GLY A 152 6.61 18.42 -3.22
N TYR A 153 6.77 17.19 -3.66
CA TYR A 153 6.18 16.04 -3.00
C TYR A 153 7.12 14.83 -2.96
N CYS A 154 6.82 13.91 -2.05
CA CYS A 154 7.48 12.63 -1.91
C CYS A 154 6.45 11.62 -1.36
N PHE A 155 6.36 10.42 -1.94
CA PHE A 155 5.52 9.37 -1.40
C PHE A 155 5.99 7.97 -1.81
N TYR A 156 5.54 6.96 -1.08
CA TYR A 156 5.45 5.60 -1.57
C TYR A 156 3.98 5.14 -1.59
N HIS A 157 3.62 4.33 -2.56
CA HIS A 157 2.28 3.77 -2.73
C HIS A 157 2.22 2.30 -2.25
N SER A 158 1.03 1.69 -2.27
CA SER A 158 0.84 0.33 -1.74
C SER A 158 1.70 -0.73 -2.42
N GLN A 159 1.96 -0.63 -3.74
CA GLN A 159 2.85 -1.56 -4.44
C GLN A 159 4.32 -1.41 -4.00
N ASP A 160 4.77 -0.20 -3.65
CA ASP A 160 6.11 0.01 -3.09
C ASP A 160 6.20 -0.53 -1.67
N MET A 161 5.14 -0.36 -0.88
CA MET A 161 5.02 -0.94 0.46
C MET A 161 5.16 -2.47 0.40
N ASP A 162 4.46 -3.14 -0.52
CA ASP A 162 4.57 -4.58 -0.72
C ASP A 162 6.00 -5.01 -1.04
N ARG A 163 6.72 -4.26 -1.86
CA ARG A 163 8.16 -4.50 -2.11
C ARG A 163 9.00 -4.33 -0.85
N GLY A 164 8.75 -3.28 -0.07
CA GLY A 164 9.43 -3.04 1.20
C GLY A 164 9.22 -4.18 2.20
N ILE A 165 7.99 -4.69 2.33
CA ILE A 165 7.64 -5.84 3.17
C ILE A 165 8.39 -7.11 2.73
N GLN A 166 8.62 -7.28 1.41
CA GLN A 166 9.37 -8.40 0.85
C GLN A 166 10.90 -8.23 0.93
N GLY A 167 11.42 -7.13 1.47
CA GLY A 167 12.85 -6.85 1.57
C GLY A 167 13.51 -6.44 0.25
N LEU A 168 12.72 -6.01 -0.75
CA LEU A 168 13.20 -5.60 -2.08
C LEU A 168 13.52 -4.10 -2.16
N GLY A 169 13.64 -3.41 -1.00
CA GLY A 169 13.81 -1.98 -0.90
C GLY A 169 12.50 -1.22 -1.11
N LEU A 170 12.51 0.07 -0.76
CA LEU A 170 11.35 0.95 -0.84
C LEU A 170 11.60 2.05 -1.88
N TYR A 171 10.72 2.19 -2.87
CA TYR A 171 10.81 3.24 -3.86
C TYR A 171 9.94 4.43 -3.49
N LEU A 172 10.48 5.63 -3.70
CA LEU A 172 9.77 6.89 -3.49
C LEU A 172 9.51 7.56 -4.83
N GLY A 173 8.24 7.90 -5.11
CA GLY A 173 7.86 8.88 -6.10
C GLY A 173 8.10 10.27 -5.55
N PHE A 174 8.59 11.20 -6.35
CA PHE A 174 8.85 12.59 -5.95
C PHE A 174 8.74 13.53 -7.15
N GLY A 175 8.65 14.82 -6.89
CA GLY A 175 8.65 15.83 -7.93
C GLY A 175 8.30 17.22 -7.42
N SER A 176 8.23 18.17 -8.35
CA SER A 176 7.76 19.53 -8.11
C SER A 176 6.23 19.57 -8.05
N ILE A 177 5.64 20.48 -7.26
CA ILE A 177 4.19 20.78 -7.34
C ILE A 177 3.82 21.45 -8.68
N ASP A 178 4.76 22.20 -9.28
CA ASP A 178 4.63 22.78 -10.61
C ASP A 178 5.23 21.83 -11.65
N PRO A 179 4.41 21.15 -12.50
CA PRO A 179 4.92 20.20 -13.49
C PRO A 179 5.88 20.81 -14.52
N GLN A 180 5.87 22.14 -14.71
CA GLN A 180 6.79 22.83 -15.63
C GLN A 180 8.20 23.00 -15.04
N LYS A 181 8.38 22.69 -13.76
CA LYS A 181 9.64 22.85 -13.03
C LYS A 181 10.27 21.53 -12.58
N GLU A 182 9.83 20.40 -13.15
CA GLU A 182 10.32 19.07 -12.75
C GLU A 182 11.84 18.92 -12.95
N GLU A 183 12.38 19.40 -14.07
CA GLU A 183 13.82 19.31 -14.38
C GLU A 183 14.71 20.25 -13.55
N THR A 184 14.12 21.15 -12.78
CA THR A 184 14.84 22.09 -11.92
C THR A 184 14.43 21.88 -10.45
N VAL A 185 13.27 22.40 -10.06
CA VAL A 185 12.76 22.28 -8.69
C VAL A 185 12.52 20.82 -8.29
N GLY A 186 12.08 19.95 -9.22
CA GLY A 186 11.91 18.51 -8.95
C GLY A 186 13.22 17.83 -8.55
N ILE A 187 14.34 18.17 -9.22
CA ILE A 187 15.67 17.66 -8.85
C ILE A 187 16.12 18.21 -7.49
N GLU A 188 15.91 19.49 -7.20
CA GLU A 188 16.21 20.09 -5.89
C GLU A 188 15.40 19.43 -4.76
N VAL A 189 14.14 19.14 -5.02
CA VAL A 189 13.26 18.37 -4.11
C VAL A 189 13.84 16.97 -3.88
N GLY A 190 14.26 16.26 -4.94
CA GLY A 190 14.90 14.95 -4.85
C GLY A 190 16.18 14.98 -3.99
N GLN A 191 17.04 15.98 -4.18
CA GLN A 191 18.25 16.19 -3.38
C GLN A 191 17.90 16.38 -1.89
N LYS A 192 16.93 17.25 -1.61
CA LYS A 192 16.46 17.52 -0.24
C LYS A 192 15.89 16.25 0.43
N ILE A 193 15.17 15.40 -0.32
CA ILE A 193 14.66 14.12 0.17
C ILE A 193 15.83 13.22 0.55
N VAL A 194 16.83 13.06 -0.33
CA VAL A 194 18.01 12.20 -0.09
C VAL A 194 18.78 12.68 1.14
N GLU A 195 19.07 13.99 1.25
CA GLU A 195 19.73 14.58 2.42
C GLU A 195 18.97 14.29 3.72
N THR A 196 17.64 14.47 3.70
CA THR A 196 16.80 14.25 4.88
C THR A 196 16.78 12.76 5.27
N LEU A 197 16.64 11.85 4.30
CA LEU A 197 16.69 10.41 4.55
C LEU A 197 18.03 9.98 5.16
N HIS A 198 19.16 10.49 4.62
CA HIS A 198 20.50 10.21 5.15
C HIS A 198 20.68 10.75 6.58
N LYS A 199 20.18 11.97 6.86
CA LYS A 199 20.20 12.55 8.21
C LYS A 199 19.46 11.65 9.23
N HIS A 200 18.40 10.97 8.81
CA HIS A 200 17.66 10.02 9.64
C HIS A 200 18.25 8.58 9.60
N GLY A 201 19.41 8.38 8.97
CA GLY A 201 20.12 7.11 8.98
C GLY A 201 19.56 6.06 7.99
N LEU A 202 18.84 6.49 6.95
CA LEU A 202 18.40 5.66 5.85
C LEU A 202 19.37 5.80 4.67
N LYS A 203 19.66 4.70 3.98
CA LYS A 203 20.52 4.68 2.80
C LYS A 203 19.69 4.79 1.53
N THR A 204 20.16 5.54 0.56
CA THR A 204 19.45 5.72 -0.70
C THR A 204 20.32 5.40 -1.92
N GLN A 205 19.67 5.00 -3.00
CA GLN A 205 20.23 4.92 -4.34
C GLN A 205 19.39 5.77 -5.28
N TRP A 206 20.04 6.74 -5.93
CA TRP A 206 19.43 7.67 -6.89
C TRP A 206 20.50 8.26 -7.80
N ASN A 207 20.21 8.41 -9.08
CA ASN A 207 21.16 8.94 -10.06
C ASN A 207 21.15 10.48 -10.18
N GLY A 208 20.36 11.16 -9.36
CA GLY A 208 20.26 12.63 -9.39
C GLY A 208 19.37 13.18 -10.50
N THR A 209 18.64 12.34 -11.23
CA THR A 209 17.77 12.80 -12.31
C THR A 209 16.29 12.66 -11.94
N PHE A 210 15.46 13.49 -12.54
CA PHE A 210 14.00 13.44 -12.41
C PHE A 210 13.39 12.13 -12.95
N ASN A 211 14.03 11.49 -13.93
CA ASN A 211 13.51 10.30 -14.61
C ASN A 211 13.69 9.00 -13.80
N GLN A 212 14.34 9.04 -12.64
CA GLN A 212 14.54 7.89 -11.78
C GLN A 212 13.99 8.15 -10.38
N ARG A 213 13.21 7.21 -9.87
CA ARG A 213 12.70 7.24 -8.49
C ARG A 213 13.83 7.03 -7.49
N ILE A 214 13.72 7.63 -6.31
CA ILE A 214 14.65 7.40 -5.19
C ILE A 214 14.34 6.03 -4.58
N GLN A 215 15.36 5.18 -4.44
CA GLN A 215 15.23 3.92 -3.71
C GLN A 215 15.88 4.05 -2.34
N ILE A 216 15.16 3.67 -1.29
CA ILE A 216 15.76 3.40 0.02
C ILE A 216 16.23 1.95 -0.01
N VAL A 217 17.54 1.74 0.07
CA VAL A 217 18.18 0.42 0.04
C VAL A 217 18.39 -0.11 1.45
N ASP A 218 18.55 -1.44 1.58
CA ASP A 218 18.73 -2.11 2.88
C ASP A 218 17.60 -1.80 3.89
N PHE A 219 16.41 -1.52 3.40
CA PHE A 219 15.25 -1.14 4.21
C PHE A 219 14.57 -2.38 4.80
N THR A 220 14.48 -2.44 6.13
CA THR A 220 13.77 -3.51 6.83
C THR A 220 12.39 -3.01 7.26
N TRP A 221 11.34 -3.61 6.68
CA TRP A 221 9.97 -3.23 7.01
C TRP A 221 9.56 -3.74 8.38
N GLN A 222 9.48 -2.85 9.35
CA GLN A 222 9.14 -3.10 10.76
C GLN A 222 8.28 -1.95 11.30
N ARG A 223 7.04 -1.84 10.80
CA ARG A 223 6.09 -0.81 11.23
C ARG A 223 5.30 -1.29 12.46
N ARG A 224 5.31 -0.48 13.54
CA ARG A 224 4.59 -0.74 14.80
C ARG A 224 3.13 -0.31 14.75
#